data_40deb37889dca6ec0c7097495b0a9377
#
_entry.id   40deb37889dca6ec0c7097495b0a9377
#
_cell.length_a   1.000
_cell.length_b   1.000
_cell.length_c   1.000
_cell.angle_alpha   90.00
_cell.angle_beta   90.00
_cell.angle_gamma   90.00
#
_symmetry.space_group_name_H-M   'P 1'
#
loop_
_entity.id
_entity.type
_entity.pdbx_description
1 polymer ?
#
loop_
_entity_poly.entity_id
_entity_poly.type
_entity_poly.pdbx_seq_one_letter_code
_entity_poly.pdbx_strand_id
1 'polypeptide(L)' 'MKIRKAIPKLRFERRRLYAQSKLVEPRLAREYRERAEAIGAVLGYFKRHKERVK' A
#
# COMPACT_ATOMS: atom_id res chain seq x y z
N MET A 1 4.51 -2.44 -16.42
CA MET A 1 3.48 -1.47 -16.01
C MET A 1 4.12 -0.14 -15.65
N LYS A 2 3.55 0.95 -16.12
CA LYS A 2 4.05 2.28 -15.80
C LYS A 2 3.69 2.65 -14.35
N ILE A 3 4.56 3.42 -13.70
CA ILE A 3 4.37 3.84 -12.31
C ILE A 3 3.02 4.53 -12.10
N ARG A 4 2.61 5.36 -13.06
CA ARG A 4 1.30 6.03 -12.99
C ARG A 4 0.13 5.06 -12.82
N LYS A 5 0.20 3.92 -13.51
CA LYS A 5 -0.85 2.91 -13.43
C LYS A 5 -0.71 2.05 -12.17
N ALA A 6 0.51 1.90 -11.68
CA ALA A 6 0.77 1.10 -10.49
C ALA A 6 0.24 1.78 -9.22
N ILE A 7 0.34 3.12 -9.14
CA ILE A 7 -0.04 3.85 -7.93
C ILE A 7 -1.50 3.60 -7.52
N PRO A 8 -2.50 3.76 -8.42
CA PRO A 8 -3.89 3.47 -8.03
C PRO A 8 -4.10 2.01 -7.62
N LYS A 9 -3.41 1.09 -8.27
CA LYS A 9 -3.52 -0.33 -7.93
C LYS A 9 -2.93 -0.62 -6.56
N LEU A 10 -1.81 0.02 -6.22
CA LEU A 10 -1.20 -0.14 -4.91
C LEU A 10 -2.09 0.45 -3.81
N ARG A 11 -2.73 1.58 -4.06
CA ARG A 11 -3.69 2.16 -3.12
C ARG A 11 -4.86 1.22 -2.87
N PHE A 12 -5.37 0.60 -3.93
CA PHE A 12 -6.46 -0.35 -3.83
C PHE A 12 -6.03 -1.57 -3.03
N GLU A 13 -4.85 -2.12 -3.30
CA GLU A 13 -4.31 -3.27 -2.56
C GLU A 13 -4.12 -2.95 -1.08
N ARG A 14 -3.62 -1.78 -0.77
CA ARG A 14 -3.44 -1.35 0.61
C ARG A 14 -4.78 -1.33 1.36
N ARG A 15 -5.79 -0.74 0.73
CA ARG A 15 -7.13 -0.69 1.33
C ARG A 15 -7.71 -2.08 1.52
N ARG A 16 -7.54 -2.93 0.51
CA ARG A 16 -8.01 -4.30 0.56
C ARG A 16 -7.34 -5.09 1.68
N LEU A 17 -6.03 -4.94 1.84
CA LEU A 17 -5.29 -5.62 2.89
C LEU A 17 -5.77 -5.19 4.28
N TYR A 18 -6.00 -3.90 4.50
CA TYR A 18 -6.54 -3.43 5.76
C TYR A 18 -7.94 -4.00 6.03
N ALA A 19 -8.79 -4.03 5.02
CA ALA A 19 -10.12 -4.58 5.15
C ALA A 19 -10.07 -6.07 5.48
N GLN A 20 -9.23 -6.83 4.80
CA GLN A 20 -9.08 -8.26 5.02
C GLN A 20 -8.45 -8.56 6.38
N SER A 21 -7.59 -7.68 6.88
CA SER A 21 -6.96 -7.90 8.18
C SER A 21 -7.98 -7.99 9.32
N LYS A 22 -9.16 -7.43 9.13
CA LYS A 22 -10.23 -7.49 10.13
C LYS A 22 -11.01 -8.80 10.10
N LEU A 23 -10.85 -9.57 9.01
CA LEU A 23 -11.63 -10.79 8.77
C LEU A 23 -10.83 -12.07 8.99
N VAL A 24 -9.53 -11.95 9.29
CA VAL A 24 -8.67 -13.12 9.45
C VAL A 24 -8.15 -13.21 10.88
N GLU A 25 -7.58 -14.36 11.23
CA GLU A 25 -7.02 -14.56 12.57
C GLU A 25 -5.85 -13.59 12.85
N PRO A 26 -5.55 -13.33 14.14
CA PRO A 26 -4.59 -12.29 14.53
C PRO A 26 -3.22 -12.37 13.85
N ARG A 27 -2.73 -13.59 13.63
CA ARG A 27 -1.43 -13.82 13.01
C ARG A 27 -1.40 -13.32 11.57
N LEU A 28 -2.42 -13.69 10.79
CA LEU A 28 -2.56 -13.25 9.41
C LEU A 28 -2.91 -11.76 9.32
N ALA A 29 -3.72 -11.28 10.27
CA ALA A 29 -4.06 -9.86 10.33
C ALA A 29 -2.81 -9.00 10.46
N ARG A 30 -1.86 -9.43 11.28
CA ARG A 30 -0.60 -8.73 11.46
C ARG A 30 0.20 -8.66 10.17
N GLU A 31 0.30 -9.79 9.45
CA GLU A 31 1.00 -9.83 8.18
C GLU A 31 0.35 -8.92 7.14
N TYR A 32 -0.97 -8.95 7.07
CA TYR A 32 -1.69 -8.10 6.13
C TYR A 32 -1.47 -6.61 6.42
N ARG A 33 -1.48 -6.24 7.70
CA ARG A 33 -1.21 -4.85 8.08
C ARG A 33 0.22 -4.44 7.76
N GLU A 34 1.18 -5.32 7.98
CA GLU A 34 2.58 -5.04 7.64
C GLU A 34 2.75 -4.83 6.14
N ARG A 35 2.10 -5.65 5.33
CA ARG A 35 2.12 -5.48 3.87
C ARG A 35 1.48 -4.16 3.45
N ALA A 36 0.36 -3.81 4.08
CA ALA A 36 -0.31 -2.55 3.79
C ALA A 36 0.57 -1.36 4.16
N GLU A 37 1.27 -1.44 5.30
CA GLU A 37 2.20 -0.40 5.71
C GLU A 37 3.38 -0.27 4.75
N ALA A 38 3.90 -1.40 4.25
CA ALA A 38 4.97 -1.39 3.26
C ALA A 38 4.52 -0.70 1.97
N ILE A 39 3.31 -0.99 1.51
CA ILE A 39 2.74 -0.34 0.33
C ILE A 39 2.60 1.17 0.59
N GLY A 40 2.13 1.53 1.78
CA GLY A 40 2.01 2.93 2.16
C GLY A 40 3.34 3.67 2.14
N ALA A 41 4.42 3.02 2.59
CA ALA A 41 5.75 3.60 2.57
C ALA A 41 6.22 3.85 1.13
N VAL A 42 5.98 2.88 0.24
CA VAL A 42 6.33 3.01 -1.17
C VAL A 42 5.55 4.15 -1.82
N LEU A 43 4.25 4.23 -1.55
CA LEU A 43 3.41 5.31 -2.07
C LEU A 43 3.89 6.68 -1.58
N GLY A 44 4.28 6.77 -0.31
CA GLY A 44 4.82 8.01 0.24
C GLY A 44 6.12 8.42 -0.42
N TYR A 45 6.98 7.44 -0.70
CA TYR A 45 8.23 7.68 -1.41
C TYR A 45 7.97 8.26 -2.80
N PHE A 46 7.08 7.65 -3.58
CA PHE A 46 6.74 8.15 -4.90
C PHE A 46 6.14 9.55 -4.86
N LYS A 47 5.29 9.81 -3.89
CA LYS A 47 4.69 11.14 -3.74
C LYS A 47 5.76 12.21 -3.51
N ARG A 48 6.72 11.94 -2.61
CA ARG A 48 7.80 12.89 -2.33
C ARG A 48 8.70 13.11 -3.54
N HIS A 49 9.02 12.03 -4.27
CA HIS A 49 9.86 12.13 -5.46
C HIS A 49 9.18 12.88 -6.59
N LYS A 50 7.89 12.69 -6.75
CA LYS A 50 7.14 13.41 -7.77
C LYS A 50 7.15 14.91 -7.49
N GLU A 51 7.08 15.31 -6.24
CA GLU A 51 7.12 16.71 -5.86
C GLU A 51 8.49 17.34 -6.09
N ARG A 52 9.57 16.56 -5.99
CA ARG A 52 10.93 17.04 -6.20
C ARG A 52 11.30 17.19 -7.65
N VAL A 53 10.68 16.46 -8.54
CA VAL A 53 11.06 16.38 -9.95
C VAL A 53 10.40 17.49 -10.79
N LYS A 54 9.66 18.36 -10.20
CA LYS A 54 9.08 19.47 -10.93
C LYS A 54 10.16 20.44 -11.42
#